data_5d6aca324896b306988ef63883e8feb3
#
_entry.id   5d6aca324896b306988ef63883e8feb3
#
_cell.length_a   1.000
_cell.length_b   1.000
_cell.length_c   1.000
_cell.angle_alpha   90.00
_cell.angle_beta   90.00
_cell.angle_gamma   90.00
#
_symmetry.space_group_name_H-M   'P 1'
#
loop_
_entity.id
_entity.type
_entity.pdbx_description
1 polymer ?
#
loop_
_entity_poly.entity_id
_entity_poly.type
_entity_poly.pdbx_seq_one_letter_code
_entity_poly.pdbx_strand_id
1 'polypeptide(L)'
;MDNKELVIVVDFGGQYNQLIARRVRENHVYCEVYPYHKAVAKIKELQPQGIIFTGGPASVYEENAPKIEADVFELGIPVLGLCYGMQFMAQTLGGEVRHADRREFGKTETDVDTSSPLFKGLAEKEIVWMSHQDYVAELPAGFSIVAHSANCPVAAMQNTERKLYAMQYHPEVLHTEHGKEMLHNFLFEVCGCTGSWTMANYAKTAIAHIKETVGNGKVVLALSGGVDSSVAAALISKAVGSQLTCIFVDHGLLRKNEGDEVEAAFKDSGMNFVRVDASECFLGKLAGVTDPERKRKIIGEEFIRVFEDEGRKIGSVDFLAQGTIYPDVIESGAGDAAVIKSHHNVGGLPAVVDFKGLIEPLRNLFKDEVRELGAELGLPDYLVWRQPFPGPGLAIRIMGEITKEKLTILRDADAIFREEIANAGLQRDINQYFAVLTNNRSVGVMGDFRTYDYTLALRGVTTTDFMTADWARIPYDVLDKISSRIVNEVDHINRIVYDITSKPPSTIEWE
;
A
#
# COMPACT_ATOMS: atom_id res chain seq x y z
N MET A 1 16.48 1.13 -15.24
CA MET A 1 15.37 0.73 -16.15
C MET A 1 15.17 1.87 -17.11
N ASP A 2 15.39 1.65 -18.41
CA ASP A 2 15.06 2.66 -19.43
C ASP A 2 13.53 2.69 -19.60
N ASN A 3 12.88 3.36 -18.68
CA ASN A 3 11.43 3.55 -18.76
C ASN A 3 11.18 4.81 -19.59
N LYS A 4 10.91 4.63 -20.88
CA LYS A 4 10.65 5.73 -21.82
C LYS A 4 9.38 6.52 -21.48
N GLU A 5 8.49 5.98 -20.66
CA GLU A 5 7.23 6.61 -20.24
C GLU A 5 7.25 6.91 -18.73
N LEU A 6 7.90 8.00 -18.38
CA LEU A 6 7.94 8.50 -17.00
C LEU A 6 7.08 9.75 -16.86
N VAL A 7 6.22 9.78 -15.85
CA VAL A 7 5.55 10.99 -15.36
C VAL A 7 6.09 11.33 -13.98
N ILE A 8 6.46 12.58 -13.75
CA ILE A 8 6.89 13.04 -12.42
C ILE A 8 5.72 13.75 -11.74
N VAL A 9 5.38 13.26 -10.55
CA VAL A 9 4.42 13.91 -9.65
C VAL A 9 5.19 14.76 -8.65
N VAL A 10 4.99 16.08 -8.69
CA VAL A 10 5.62 17.04 -7.79
C VAL A 10 4.73 17.24 -6.59
N ASP A 11 5.22 16.82 -5.42
CA ASP A 11 4.51 16.91 -4.15
C ASP A 11 4.71 18.27 -3.47
N PHE A 12 3.64 19.06 -3.38
CA PHE A 12 3.58 20.32 -2.65
C PHE A 12 3.06 20.18 -1.19
N GLY A 13 3.02 18.95 -0.67
CA GLY A 13 2.58 18.67 0.70
C GLY A 13 1.08 18.39 0.82
N GLY A 14 0.40 18.12 -0.27
CA GLY A 14 -1.02 17.76 -0.31
C GLY A 14 -1.30 16.36 0.24
N GLN A 15 -2.54 16.11 0.66
CA GLN A 15 -2.96 14.80 1.19
C GLN A 15 -3.10 13.71 0.12
N TYR A 16 -3.27 14.08 -1.16
CA TYR A 16 -3.62 13.18 -2.24
C TYR A 16 -2.47 12.86 -3.20
N ASN A 17 -1.22 13.22 -2.88
CA ASN A 17 -0.06 12.99 -3.73
C ASN A 17 0.13 11.52 -4.13
N GLN A 18 0.02 10.61 -3.16
CA GLN A 18 0.10 9.16 -3.43
C GLN A 18 -1.09 8.65 -4.25
N LEU A 19 -2.27 9.23 -4.05
CA LEU A 19 -3.46 8.86 -4.81
C LEU A 19 -3.34 9.29 -6.28
N ILE A 20 -2.77 10.48 -6.55
CA ILE A 20 -2.45 10.92 -7.91
C ILE A 20 -1.50 9.93 -8.58
N ALA A 21 -0.39 9.58 -7.91
CA ALA A 21 0.56 8.60 -8.43
C ALA A 21 -0.11 7.24 -8.73
N ARG A 22 -0.98 6.78 -7.84
CA ARG A 22 -1.75 5.55 -8.03
C ARG A 22 -2.66 5.63 -9.26
N ARG A 23 -3.36 6.76 -9.47
CA ARG A 23 -4.20 6.97 -10.67
C ARG A 23 -3.40 6.97 -11.97
N VAL A 24 -2.18 7.52 -11.96
CA VAL A 24 -1.26 7.45 -13.11
C VAL A 24 -0.89 5.98 -13.39
N ARG A 25 -0.55 5.20 -12.36
CA ARG A 25 -0.22 3.77 -12.47
C ARG A 25 -1.39 2.91 -12.92
N GLU A 26 -2.60 3.21 -12.47
CA GLU A 26 -3.84 2.56 -12.94
C GLU A 26 -4.10 2.79 -14.44
N ASN A 27 -3.51 3.82 -15.02
CA ASN A 27 -3.47 4.08 -16.46
C ASN A 27 -2.28 3.39 -17.17
N HIS A 28 -1.60 2.47 -16.52
CA HIS A 28 -0.44 1.76 -17.05
C HIS A 28 0.72 2.68 -17.46
N VAL A 29 0.88 3.81 -16.78
CA VAL A 29 1.99 4.76 -16.96
C VAL A 29 2.86 4.78 -15.71
N TYR A 30 4.17 4.66 -15.90
CA TYR A 30 5.10 4.72 -14.77
C TYR A 30 5.22 6.15 -14.24
N CYS A 31 5.22 6.32 -12.92
CA CYS A 31 5.44 7.61 -12.31
C CYS A 31 6.29 7.52 -11.04
N GLU A 32 6.96 8.61 -10.73
CA GLU A 32 7.71 8.81 -9.50
C GLU A 32 7.22 10.08 -8.80
N VAL A 33 7.20 10.07 -7.46
CA VAL A 33 6.80 11.22 -6.65
C VAL A 33 8.05 11.85 -6.04
N TYR A 34 8.21 13.15 -6.26
CA TYR A 34 9.29 13.92 -5.66
C TYR A 34 8.76 15.14 -4.91
N PRO A 35 9.28 15.43 -3.70
CA PRO A 35 8.94 16.66 -3.00
C PRO A 35 9.43 17.86 -3.83
N TYR A 36 8.66 18.95 -3.79
CA TYR A 36 8.85 20.15 -4.64
C TYR A 36 10.31 20.66 -4.67
N HIS A 37 11.01 20.65 -3.54
CA HIS A 37 12.38 21.15 -3.43
C HIS A 37 13.45 20.28 -4.12
N LYS A 38 13.11 19.03 -4.51
CA LYS A 38 13.98 18.11 -5.27
C LYS A 38 13.50 17.88 -6.70
N ALA A 39 12.26 18.25 -6.99
CA ALA A 39 11.57 17.87 -8.23
C ALA A 39 12.23 18.44 -9.49
N VAL A 40 12.61 19.72 -9.49
CA VAL A 40 13.16 20.38 -10.71
C VAL A 40 14.48 19.73 -11.13
N ALA A 41 15.36 19.41 -10.18
CA ALA A 41 16.61 18.70 -10.49
C ALA A 41 16.34 17.33 -11.13
N LYS A 42 15.35 16.59 -10.59
CA LYS A 42 14.95 15.28 -11.13
C LYS A 42 14.25 15.38 -12.48
N ILE A 43 13.42 16.38 -12.69
CA ILE A 43 12.79 16.64 -13.99
C ILE A 43 13.87 16.89 -15.07
N LYS A 44 14.87 17.72 -14.76
CA LYS A 44 15.98 18.00 -15.68
C LYS A 44 16.87 16.78 -15.95
N GLU A 45 17.08 15.93 -14.94
CA GLU A 45 17.86 14.69 -15.03
C GLU A 45 17.14 13.62 -15.86
N LEU A 46 15.86 13.37 -15.52
CA LEU A 46 15.09 12.23 -16.04
C LEU A 46 14.31 12.51 -17.31
N GLN A 47 14.10 13.79 -17.67
CA GLN A 47 13.37 14.22 -18.87
C GLN A 47 12.03 13.46 -19.04
N PRO A 48 11.06 13.61 -18.10
CA PRO A 48 9.81 12.86 -18.13
C PRO A 48 8.93 13.26 -19.31
N GLN A 49 7.98 12.41 -19.69
CA GLN A 49 6.97 12.71 -20.71
C GLN A 49 5.88 13.66 -20.22
N GLY A 50 5.67 13.75 -18.91
CA GLY A 50 4.69 14.65 -18.31
C GLY A 50 5.02 14.96 -16.87
N ILE A 51 4.47 16.05 -16.38
CA ILE A 51 4.62 16.51 -14.98
C ILE A 51 3.24 16.78 -14.43
N ILE A 52 2.98 16.32 -13.20
CA ILE A 52 1.75 16.63 -12.46
C ILE A 52 2.12 17.34 -11.17
N PHE A 53 1.60 18.54 -10.98
CA PHE A 53 1.70 19.31 -9.75
C PHE A 53 0.51 18.98 -8.85
N THR A 54 0.78 18.56 -7.62
CA THR A 54 -0.28 18.16 -6.68
C THR A 54 -0.96 19.36 -6.03
N GLY A 55 -2.01 19.10 -5.24
CA GLY A 55 -2.51 20.04 -4.26
C GLY A 55 -1.49 20.31 -3.15
N GLY A 56 -1.78 21.31 -2.32
CA GLY A 56 -0.97 21.68 -1.17
C GLY A 56 -1.81 22.41 -0.10
N PRO A 57 -1.35 22.46 1.16
CA PRO A 57 -2.10 23.05 2.26
C PRO A 57 -2.00 24.58 2.36
N ALA A 58 -1.06 25.20 1.65
CA ALA A 58 -0.75 26.63 1.71
C ALA A 58 -1.47 27.43 0.64
N SER A 59 -1.61 28.74 0.84
CA SER A 59 -1.98 29.68 -0.23
C SER A 59 -0.73 30.14 -0.97
N VAL A 60 -0.80 30.22 -2.30
CA VAL A 60 0.38 30.50 -3.15
C VAL A 60 1.04 31.85 -2.93
N TYR A 61 0.33 32.80 -2.34
CA TYR A 61 0.82 34.13 -2.00
C TYR A 61 1.42 34.22 -0.59
N GLU A 62 1.37 33.14 0.21
CA GLU A 62 2.04 33.09 1.51
C GLU A 62 3.57 33.10 1.34
N GLU A 63 4.28 33.74 2.29
CA GLU A 63 5.74 33.88 2.23
C GLU A 63 6.46 32.53 2.20
N ASN A 64 5.98 31.55 2.99
CA ASN A 64 6.55 30.19 3.11
C ASN A 64 5.84 29.15 2.23
N ALA A 65 5.03 29.58 1.25
CA ALA A 65 4.35 28.66 0.38
C ALA A 65 5.37 27.79 -0.42
N PRO A 66 5.12 26.50 -0.61
CA PRO A 66 5.97 25.64 -1.43
C PRO A 66 6.06 26.16 -2.86
N LYS A 67 7.27 26.47 -3.33
CA LYS A 67 7.53 27.02 -4.66
C LYS A 67 8.68 26.26 -5.33
N ILE A 68 8.63 26.19 -6.66
CA ILE A 68 9.72 25.67 -7.51
C ILE A 68 10.14 26.74 -8.52
N GLU A 69 11.27 26.51 -9.16
CA GLU A 69 11.79 27.41 -10.19
C GLU A 69 10.85 27.49 -11.40
N ALA A 70 10.56 28.70 -11.89
CA ALA A 70 9.63 28.94 -12.99
C ALA A 70 10.10 28.34 -14.32
N ASP A 71 11.39 28.08 -14.48
CA ASP A 71 11.98 27.50 -15.68
C ASP A 71 11.44 26.10 -16.02
N VAL A 72 10.80 25.42 -15.08
CA VAL A 72 10.10 24.15 -15.32
C VAL A 72 9.04 24.27 -16.43
N PHE A 73 8.39 25.43 -16.56
CA PHE A 73 7.40 25.68 -17.57
C PHE A 73 7.99 25.95 -18.97
N GLU A 74 9.31 26.15 -19.07
CA GLU A 74 10.02 26.40 -20.32
C GLU A 74 10.70 25.13 -20.89
N LEU A 75 10.60 24.01 -20.17
CA LEU A 75 11.21 22.75 -20.59
C LEU A 75 10.50 22.06 -21.77
N GLY A 76 9.32 22.56 -22.18
CA GLY A 76 8.52 21.96 -23.26
C GLY A 76 7.86 20.63 -22.89
N ILE A 77 7.93 20.23 -21.61
CA ILE A 77 7.29 19.03 -21.07
C ILE A 77 5.85 19.40 -20.68
N PRO A 78 4.85 18.57 -21.04
CA PRO A 78 3.47 18.78 -20.60
C PRO A 78 3.33 18.86 -19.09
N VAL A 79 2.58 19.85 -18.58
CA VAL A 79 2.33 20.03 -17.15
C VAL A 79 0.84 20.06 -16.85
N LEU A 80 0.40 19.30 -15.84
CA LEU A 80 -0.94 19.36 -15.26
C LEU A 80 -0.86 19.88 -13.82
N GLY A 81 -1.45 21.04 -13.53
CA GLY A 81 -1.57 21.56 -12.16
C GLY A 81 -2.90 21.19 -11.54
N LEU A 82 -2.90 20.61 -10.33
CA LEU A 82 -4.10 20.24 -9.58
C LEU A 82 -4.22 21.09 -8.32
N CYS A 83 -5.36 21.75 -8.12
CA CYS A 83 -5.67 22.57 -6.95
C CYS A 83 -4.55 23.61 -6.67
N TYR A 84 -3.72 23.44 -5.64
CA TYR A 84 -2.56 24.30 -5.39
C TYR A 84 -1.63 24.39 -6.62
N GLY A 85 -1.38 23.27 -7.32
CA GLY A 85 -0.57 23.24 -8.53
C GLY A 85 -1.11 24.12 -9.65
N MET A 86 -2.43 24.24 -9.81
CA MET A 86 -3.06 25.19 -10.71
C MET A 86 -2.80 26.64 -10.29
N GLN A 87 -3.01 26.94 -9.02
CA GLN A 87 -2.82 28.28 -8.45
C GLN A 87 -1.34 28.71 -8.54
N PHE A 88 -0.42 27.79 -8.26
CA PHE A 88 1.01 28.02 -8.43
C PHE A 88 1.38 28.32 -9.89
N MET A 89 0.85 27.55 -10.83
CA MET A 89 1.05 27.79 -12.26
C MET A 89 0.53 29.17 -12.66
N ALA A 90 -0.69 29.52 -12.28
CA ALA A 90 -1.30 30.80 -12.58
C ALA A 90 -0.48 31.98 -12.03
N GLN A 91 -0.15 31.94 -10.74
CA GLN A 91 0.62 33.01 -10.07
C GLN A 91 2.02 33.17 -10.70
N THR A 92 2.70 32.05 -10.97
CA THR A 92 4.08 32.07 -11.52
C THR A 92 4.13 32.63 -12.95
N LEU A 93 3.10 32.40 -13.73
CA LEU A 93 3.03 32.83 -15.14
C LEU A 93 2.35 34.19 -15.34
N GLY A 94 2.11 34.93 -14.23
CA GLY A 94 1.61 36.31 -14.27
C GLY A 94 0.10 36.46 -14.25
N GLY A 95 -0.63 35.41 -13.87
CA GLY A 95 -2.02 35.50 -13.47
C GLY A 95 -2.18 35.95 -12.03
N GLU A 96 -3.41 36.02 -11.55
CA GLU A 96 -3.74 36.44 -10.19
C GLU A 96 -4.58 35.37 -9.48
N VAL A 97 -4.17 35.02 -8.24
CA VAL A 97 -4.90 34.16 -7.33
C VAL A 97 -5.46 34.98 -6.16
N ARG A 98 -6.73 34.81 -5.88
CA ARG A 98 -7.43 35.54 -4.80
C ARG A 98 -8.14 34.58 -3.87
N HIS A 99 -8.33 35.04 -2.62
CA HIS A 99 -9.21 34.37 -1.66
C HIS A 99 -10.68 34.51 -2.11
N ALA A 100 -11.44 33.40 -2.06
CA ALA A 100 -12.82 33.40 -2.45
C ALA A 100 -13.74 33.92 -1.33
N ASP A 101 -14.73 34.74 -1.67
CA ASP A 101 -15.79 35.15 -0.73
C ASP A 101 -16.62 33.95 -0.25
N ARG A 102 -16.77 32.94 -1.12
CA ARG A 102 -17.44 31.67 -0.82
C ARG A 102 -16.50 30.51 -1.14
N ARG A 103 -16.26 29.70 -0.13
CA ARG A 103 -15.45 28.46 -0.25
C ARG A 103 -16.24 27.40 -1.01
N GLU A 104 -15.56 26.57 -1.76
CA GLU A 104 -16.16 25.39 -2.39
C GLU A 104 -15.56 24.10 -1.81
N PHE A 105 -16.40 23.34 -1.14
CA PHE A 105 -16.06 22.03 -0.58
C PHE A 105 -17.15 21.02 -0.93
N GLY A 106 -16.75 19.88 -1.53
CA GLY A 106 -17.67 18.81 -1.85
C GLY A 106 -17.95 18.66 -3.33
N LYS A 107 -19.01 17.90 -3.65
CA LYS A 107 -19.45 17.67 -5.03
C LYS A 107 -20.04 18.94 -5.63
N THR A 108 -19.48 19.32 -6.78
CA THR A 108 -19.88 20.53 -7.51
C THR A 108 -20.13 20.20 -8.98
N GLU A 109 -21.26 20.63 -9.53
CA GLU A 109 -21.52 20.58 -10.97
C GLU A 109 -20.66 21.64 -11.68
N THR A 110 -19.94 21.23 -12.70
CA THR A 110 -18.97 22.04 -13.43
C THR A 110 -19.24 21.91 -14.93
N ASP A 111 -19.39 23.04 -15.61
CA ASP A 111 -19.48 23.09 -17.07
C ASP A 111 -18.07 22.98 -17.64
N VAL A 112 -17.86 22.08 -18.62
CA VAL A 112 -16.55 21.79 -19.24
C VAL A 112 -16.60 21.97 -20.75
N ASP A 113 -15.51 22.47 -21.32
CA ASP A 113 -15.31 22.55 -22.78
C ASP A 113 -14.76 21.23 -23.30
N THR A 114 -15.63 20.44 -23.91
CA THR A 114 -15.29 19.11 -24.47
C THR A 114 -14.36 19.18 -25.68
N SER A 115 -14.06 20.36 -26.22
CA SER A 115 -13.03 20.54 -27.25
C SER A 115 -11.61 20.49 -26.65
N SER A 116 -11.46 20.70 -25.35
CA SER A 116 -10.18 20.53 -24.65
C SER A 116 -9.75 19.07 -24.65
N PRO A 117 -8.47 18.76 -24.91
CA PRO A 117 -7.94 17.41 -24.79
C PRO A 117 -8.24 16.76 -23.43
N LEU A 118 -8.29 17.53 -22.32
CA LEU A 118 -8.57 17.01 -20.99
C LEU A 118 -9.97 16.41 -20.85
N PHE A 119 -10.94 16.93 -21.60
CA PHE A 119 -12.37 16.57 -21.49
C PHE A 119 -12.87 15.79 -22.71
N LYS A 120 -11.96 15.32 -23.54
CA LYS A 120 -12.29 14.50 -24.71
C LYS A 120 -13.13 13.28 -24.31
N GLY A 121 -14.30 13.15 -24.92
CA GLY A 121 -15.22 12.02 -24.67
C GLY A 121 -16.08 12.14 -23.42
N LEU A 122 -16.00 13.26 -22.68
CA LEU A 122 -16.83 13.53 -21.51
C LEU A 122 -18.08 14.33 -21.90
N ALA A 123 -19.00 14.49 -20.94
CA ALA A 123 -20.17 15.33 -21.08
C ALA A 123 -19.81 16.81 -20.87
N GLU A 124 -20.68 17.74 -21.33
CA GLU A 124 -20.51 19.18 -21.09
C GLU A 124 -20.68 19.58 -19.62
N LYS A 125 -21.26 18.68 -18.81
CA LYS A 125 -21.48 18.87 -17.36
C LYS A 125 -20.90 17.68 -16.61
N GLU A 126 -20.03 17.97 -15.65
CA GLU A 126 -19.33 16.98 -14.85
C GLU A 126 -19.49 17.25 -13.35
N ILE A 127 -19.60 16.19 -12.56
CA ILE A 127 -19.57 16.29 -11.10
C ILE A 127 -18.14 16.11 -10.63
N VAL A 128 -17.58 17.16 -10.03
CA VAL A 128 -16.21 17.20 -9.54
C VAL A 128 -16.12 17.44 -8.05
N TRP A 129 -15.01 17.05 -7.42
CA TRP A 129 -14.75 17.30 -6.01
C TRP A 129 -13.93 18.56 -5.83
N MET A 130 -14.57 19.63 -5.35
CA MET A 130 -13.93 20.88 -4.98
C MET A 130 -13.45 20.82 -3.53
N SER A 131 -12.28 21.39 -3.26
CA SER A 131 -11.71 21.54 -1.91
C SER A 131 -10.75 22.72 -1.88
N HIS A 132 -11.30 23.95 -2.00
CA HIS A 132 -10.46 25.15 -2.07
C HIS A 132 -11.12 26.38 -1.43
N GLN A 133 -10.24 27.32 -1.02
CA GLN A 133 -10.59 28.64 -0.52
C GLN A 133 -10.07 29.75 -1.45
N ASP A 134 -9.04 29.45 -2.23
CA ASP A 134 -8.42 30.35 -3.18
C ASP A 134 -8.76 29.89 -4.61
N TYR A 135 -8.85 30.84 -5.56
CA TYR A 135 -9.15 30.58 -6.95
C TYR A 135 -8.34 31.48 -7.87
N VAL A 136 -8.18 31.08 -9.12
CA VAL A 136 -7.56 31.88 -10.16
C VAL A 136 -8.56 32.96 -10.61
N ALA A 137 -8.28 34.22 -10.26
CA ALA A 137 -9.12 35.37 -10.58
C ALA A 137 -8.79 35.96 -11.95
N GLU A 138 -7.50 35.98 -12.35
CA GLU A 138 -7.03 36.44 -13.65
C GLU A 138 -6.10 35.39 -14.28
N LEU A 139 -6.41 35.03 -15.52
CA LEU A 139 -5.60 34.06 -16.26
C LEU A 139 -4.24 34.63 -16.65
N PRO A 140 -3.18 33.79 -16.67
CA PRO A 140 -1.94 34.16 -17.34
C PRO A 140 -2.14 34.39 -18.85
N ALA A 141 -1.26 35.17 -19.43
CA ALA A 141 -1.31 35.43 -20.88
C ALA A 141 -1.24 34.13 -21.70
N GLY A 142 -2.11 33.98 -22.69
CA GLY A 142 -2.19 32.84 -23.60
C GLY A 142 -2.94 31.63 -23.02
N PHE A 143 -3.54 31.74 -21.83
CA PHE A 143 -4.42 30.71 -21.31
C PHE A 143 -5.89 30.97 -21.68
N SER A 144 -6.67 29.89 -21.78
CA SER A 144 -8.11 29.89 -21.93
C SER A 144 -8.79 29.12 -20.79
N ILE A 145 -10.00 29.52 -20.43
CA ILE A 145 -10.85 28.78 -19.49
C ILE A 145 -11.46 27.60 -20.24
N VAL A 146 -11.38 26.41 -19.65
CA VAL A 146 -11.98 25.18 -20.20
C VAL A 146 -12.91 24.47 -19.23
N ALA A 147 -13.07 24.99 -18.00
CA ALA A 147 -14.14 24.60 -17.09
C ALA A 147 -14.47 25.74 -16.11
N HIS A 148 -15.73 25.81 -15.70
CA HIS A 148 -16.19 26.74 -14.66
C HIS A 148 -17.34 26.14 -13.84
N SER A 149 -17.50 26.61 -12.61
CA SER A 149 -18.66 26.31 -11.77
C SER A 149 -19.42 27.61 -11.43
N ALA A 150 -20.52 27.49 -10.69
CA ALA A 150 -21.29 28.62 -10.25
C ALA A 150 -20.49 29.60 -9.36
N ASN A 151 -19.48 29.12 -8.61
CA ASN A 151 -18.69 29.93 -7.68
C ASN A 151 -17.19 29.97 -8.03
N CYS A 152 -16.72 29.14 -8.97
CA CYS A 152 -15.34 29.12 -9.46
C CYS A 152 -15.31 29.44 -10.95
N PRO A 153 -15.03 30.70 -11.31
CA PRO A 153 -15.03 31.13 -12.73
C PRO A 153 -13.97 30.43 -13.56
N VAL A 154 -12.88 29.96 -12.94
CA VAL A 154 -11.80 29.22 -13.57
C VAL A 154 -11.62 27.90 -12.84
N ALA A 155 -12.46 26.91 -13.13
CA ALA A 155 -12.34 25.56 -12.57
C ALA A 155 -11.29 24.72 -13.32
N ALA A 156 -11.04 25.03 -14.59
CA ALA A 156 -9.89 24.51 -15.33
C ALA A 156 -9.43 25.52 -16.40
N MET A 157 -8.14 25.50 -16.66
CA MET A 157 -7.50 26.37 -17.67
C MET A 157 -6.46 25.60 -18.48
N GLN A 158 -6.18 26.08 -19.69
CA GLN A 158 -5.17 25.49 -20.56
C GLN A 158 -4.41 26.52 -21.40
N ASN A 159 -3.18 26.17 -21.74
CA ASN A 159 -2.39 26.76 -22.84
C ASN A 159 -1.87 25.60 -23.70
N THR A 160 -2.54 25.32 -24.79
CA THR A 160 -2.26 24.17 -25.66
C THR A 160 -0.91 24.29 -26.39
N GLU A 161 -0.49 25.50 -26.73
CA GLU A 161 0.81 25.74 -27.40
C GLU A 161 1.98 25.36 -26.51
N ARG A 162 1.88 25.69 -25.20
CA ARG A 162 2.90 25.36 -24.20
C ARG A 162 2.65 24.01 -23.51
N LYS A 163 1.58 23.32 -23.84
CA LYS A 163 1.13 22.08 -23.18
C LYS A 163 0.95 22.21 -21.67
N LEU A 164 0.43 23.34 -21.21
CA LEU A 164 0.16 23.63 -19.82
C LEU A 164 -1.34 23.53 -19.55
N TYR A 165 -1.72 22.70 -18.60
CA TYR A 165 -3.10 22.40 -18.24
C TYR A 165 -3.27 22.48 -16.72
N ALA A 166 -4.44 22.87 -16.25
CA ALA A 166 -4.66 22.89 -14.80
C ALA A 166 -6.14 22.76 -14.45
N MET A 167 -6.42 22.16 -13.30
CA MET A 167 -7.74 21.95 -12.72
C MET A 167 -7.72 22.40 -11.25
N GLN A 168 -8.77 23.14 -10.80
CA GLN A 168 -8.93 23.56 -9.41
C GLN A 168 -9.40 22.42 -8.52
N TYR A 169 -10.08 21.45 -9.07
CA TYR A 169 -10.64 20.29 -8.38
C TYR A 169 -9.69 19.08 -8.40
N HIS A 170 -10.11 18.02 -7.72
CA HIS A 170 -9.33 16.81 -7.52
C HIS A 170 -9.84 15.65 -8.41
N PRO A 171 -9.26 15.41 -9.60
CA PRO A 171 -9.66 14.30 -10.46
C PRO A 171 -9.25 12.92 -9.89
N GLU A 172 -8.31 12.88 -8.95
CA GLU A 172 -7.78 11.65 -8.36
C GLU A 172 -8.74 10.98 -7.38
N VAL A 173 -9.70 11.74 -6.78
CA VAL A 173 -10.63 11.19 -5.79
C VAL A 173 -11.88 10.59 -6.43
N LEU A 174 -12.48 9.59 -5.77
CA LEU A 174 -13.67 8.88 -6.26
C LEU A 174 -14.93 9.76 -6.40
N HIS A 175 -14.94 10.93 -5.75
CA HIS A 175 -16.06 11.86 -5.80
C HIS A 175 -16.11 12.71 -7.08
N THR A 176 -15.01 12.76 -7.85
CA THR A 176 -14.99 13.26 -9.22
C THR A 176 -15.34 12.11 -10.13
N GLU A 177 -16.55 12.15 -10.72
CA GLU A 177 -17.16 10.97 -11.37
C GLU A 177 -16.33 10.43 -12.53
N HIS A 178 -15.80 11.31 -13.39
CA HIS A 178 -14.95 10.95 -14.53
C HIS A 178 -13.49 11.43 -14.37
N GLY A 179 -13.02 11.51 -13.14
CA GLY A 179 -11.65 11.97 -12.86
C GLY A 179 -10.55 11.06 -13.42
N LYS A 180 -10.84 9.75 -13.53
CA LYS A 180 -9.92 8.80 -14.18
C LYS A 180 -9.75 9.07 -15.67
N GLU A 181 -10.84 9.37 -16.34
CA GLU A 181 -10.88 9.72 -17.76
C GLU A 181 -10.15 11.04 -18.03
N MET A 182 -10.29 12.04 -17.16
CA MET A 182 -9.56 13.31 -17.25
C MET A 182 -8.05 13.09 -17.12
N LEU A 183 -7.61 12.28 -16.17
CA LEU A 183 -6.20 11.93 -16.02
C LEU A 183 -5.71 11.04 -17.18
N HIS A 184 -6.51 10.11 -17.65
CA HIS A 184 -6.22 9.33 -18.86
C HIS A 184 -5.99 10.24 -20.06
N ASN A 185 -6.87 11.20 -20.30
CA ASN A 185 -6.75 12.16 -21.39
C ASN A 185 -5.46 12.98 -21.28
N PHE A 186 -5.10 13.46 -20.11
CA PHE A 186 -3.80 14.14 -19.93
C PHE A 186 -2.63 13.23 -20.31
N LEU A 187 -2.62 11.99 -19.82
CA LEU A 187 -1.52 11.05 -20.04
C LEU A 187 -1.40 10.64 -21.53
N PHE A 188 -2.51 10.34 -22.18
CA PHE A 188 -2.48 9.77 -23.55
C PHE A 188 -2.61 10.82 -24.63
N GLU A 189 -3.52 11.79 -24.51
CA GLU A 189 -3.76 12.80 -25.55
C GLU A 189 -2.76 13.96 -25.47
N VAL A 190 -2.29 14.31 -24.25
CA VAL A 190 -1.38 15.44 -24.07
C VAL A 190 0.07 15.00 -23.93
N CYS A 191 0.37 14.02 -23.07
CA CYS A 191 1.74 13.52 -22.87
C CYS A 191 2.17 12.50 -23.91
N GLY A 192 1.22 11.86 -24.63
CA GLY A 192 1.52 10.86 -25.64
C GLY A 192 2.05 9.53 -25.06
N CYS A 193 1.66 9.20 -23.83
CA CYS A 193 1.96 7.90 -23.25
C CYS A 193 1.24 6.78 -23.99
N THR A 194 1.77 5.56 -23.94
CA THR A 194 1.21 4.38 -24.62
C THR A 194 0.70 3.31 -23.68
N GLY A 195 0.90 3.48 -22.36
CA GLY A 195 0.46 2.51 -21.36
C GLY A 195 1.35 1.27 -21.29
N SER A 196 2.66 1.44 -21.39
CA SER A 196 3.63 0.34 -21.41
C SER A 196 3.94 -0.26 -20.04
N TRP A 197 3.53 0.40 -18.96
CA TRP A 197 3.70 -0.06 -17.59
C TRP A 197 2.71 -1.16 -17.22
N THR A 198 3.06 -2.40 -17.57
CA THR A 198 2.29 -3.60 -17.22
C THR A 198 3.14 -4.54 -16.37
N MET A 199 2.51 -5.35 -15.53
CA MET A 199 3.25 -6.28 -14.66
C MET A 199 3.96 -7.36 -15.45
N ALA A 200 3.47 -7.74 -16.62
CA ALA A 200 4.16 -8.65 -17.55
C ALA A 200 5.48 -8.05 -18.09
N ASN A 201 5.47 -6.77 -18.48
CA ASN A 201 6.68 -6.06 -18.93
C ASN A 201 7.64 -5.83 -17.77
N TYR A 202 7.10 -5.45 -16.59
CA TYR A 202 7.88 -5.31 -15.37
C TYR A 202 8.62 -6.60 -15.01
N ALA A 203 7.92 -7.74 -15.00
CA ALA A 203 8.49 -9.03 -14.68
C ALA A 203 9.68 -9.37 -15.58
N LYS A 204 9.55 -9.19 -16.91
CA LYS A 204 10.63 -9.44 -17.87
C LYS A 204 11.87 -8.58 -17.57
N THR A 205 11.66 -7.29 -17.38
CA THR A 205 12.76 -6.34 -17.13
C THR A 205 13.43 -6.61 -15.79
N ALA A 206 12.62 -6.83 -14.74
CA ALA A 206 13.13 -7.10 -13.39
C ALA A 206 13.91 -8.42 -13.34
N ILE A 207 13.42 -9.50 -13.99
CA ILE A 207 14.13 -10.78 -14.09
C ILE A 207 15.48 -10.61 -14.77
N ALA A 208 15.53 -9.88 -15.90
CA ALA A 208 16.78 -9.63 -16.61
C ALA A 208 17.79 -8.85 -15.74
N HIS A 209 17.31 -7.79 -15.07
CA HIS A 209 18.15 -6.97 -14.18
C HIS A 209 18.66 -7.74 -12.96
N ILE A 210 17.82 -8.54 -12.31
CA ILE A 210 18.23 -9.39 -11.18
C ILE A 210 19.29 -10.38 -11.64
N LYS A 211 19.09 -11.03 -12.80
CA LYS A 211 20.04 -11.99 -13.34
C LYS A 211 21.41 -11.36 -13.63
N GLU A 212 21.42 -10.16 -14.19
CA GLU A 212 22.66 -9.40 -14.45
C GLU A 212 23.34 -9.00 -13.14
N THR A 213 22.59 -8.47 -12.16
CA THR A 213 23.13 -8.02 -10.88
C THR A 213 23.72 -9.16 -10.07
N VAL A 214 23.02 -10.28 -10.00
CA VAL A 214 23.44 -11.45 -9.21
C VAL A 214 24.58 -12.22 -9.86
N GLY A 215 24.57 -12.33 -11.20
CA GLY A 215 25.54 -13.15 -11.92
C GLY A 215 25.62 -14.57 -11.36
N ASN A 216 26.80 -14.96 -10.86
CA ASN A 216 27.03 -16.26 -10.21
C ASN A 216 26.89 -16.21 -8.67
N GLY A 217 26.44 -15.08 -8.11
CA GLY A 217 26.31 -14.89 -6.67
C GLY A 217 25.16 -15.67 -6.06
N LYS A 218 25.13 -15.75 -4.74
CA LYS A 218 24.06 -16.36 -3.94
C LYS A 218 23.20 -15.29 -3.30
N VAL A 219 21.90 -15.50 -3.30
CA VAL A 219 20.91 -14.60 -2.72
C VAL A 219 20.22 -15.28 -1.54
N VAL A 220 20.02 -14.56 -0.44
CA VAL A 220 19.18 -15.00 0.66
C VAL A 220 17.98 -14.06 0.82
N LEU A 221 16.81 -14.61 1.11
CA LEU A 221 15.58 -13.89 1.36
C LEU A 221 14.92 -14.41 2.64
N ALA A 222 14.56 -13.50 3.55
CA ALA A 222 13.67 -13.83 4.66
C ALA A 222 12.23 -13.87 4.14
N LEU A 223 11.66 -15.07 4.08
CA LEU A 223 10.29 -15.28 3.61
C LEU A 223 9.34 -15.22 4.82
N SER A 224 8.59 -14.14 4.93
CA SER A 224 7.61 -13.97 6.04
C SER A 224 6.28 -14.69 5.80
N GLY A 225 6.07 -15.26 4.60
CA GLY A 225 4.78 -15.76 4.15
C GLY A 225 3.78 -14.67 3.75
N GLY A 226 4.13 -13.39 3.87
CA GLY A 226 3.33 -12.27 3.35
C GLY A 226 3.40 -12.18 1.82
N VAL A 227 2.47 -11.42 1.23
CA VAL A 227 2.38 -11.24 -0.23
C VAL A 227 3.70 -10.73 -0.81
N ASP A 228 4.28 -9.67 -0.22
CA ASP A 228 5.45 -8.99 -0.77
C ASP A 228 6.68 -9.90 -0.80
N SER A 229 7.00 -10.56 0.32
CA SER A 229 8.11 -11.51 0.37
C SER A 229 7.88 -12.70 -0.57
N SER A 230 6.64 -13.15 -0.73
CA SER A 230 6.28 -14.25 -1.64
C SER A 230 6.45 -13.87 -3.11
N VAL A 231 6.02 -12.67 -3.50
CA VAL A 231 6.19 -12.16 -4.87
C VAL A 231 7.66 -11.88 -5.17
N ALA A 232 8.42 -11.31 -4.22
CA ALA A 232 9.86 -11.14 -4.34
C ALA A 232 10.59 -12.50 -4.54
N ALA A 233 10.22 -13.50 -3.73
CA ALA A 233 10.78 -14.86 -3.86
C ALA A 233 10.50 -15.46 -5.24
N ALA A 234 9.27 -15.38 -5.72
CA ALA A 234 8.88 -15.91 -7.03
C ALA A 234 9.61 -15.21 -8.18
N LEU A 235 9.73 -13.88 -8.12
CA LEU A 235 10.43 -13.09 -9.14
C LEU A 235 11.92 -13.40 -9.18
N ILE A 236 12.59 -13.44 -8.02
CA ILE A 236 14.02 -13.75 -7.91
C ILE A 236 14.29 -15.22 -8.30
N SER A 237 13.42 -16.14 -7.90
CA SER A 237 13.52 -17.55 -8.30
C SER A 237 13.49 -17.74 -9.82
N LYS A 238 12.60 -17.02 -10.52
CA LYS A 238 12.56 -17.03 -12.01
C LYS A 238 13.85 -16.45 -12.64
N ALA A 239 14.53 -15.54 -11.95
CA ALA A 239 15.77 -14.95 -12.45
C ALA A 239 17.00 -15.84 -12.23
N VAL A 240 17.15 -16.41 -11.03
CA VAL A 240 18.39 -17.06 -10.60
C VAL A 240 18.23 -18.50 -10.06
N GLY A 241 17.01 -19.00 -9.98
CA GLY A 241 16.72 -20.41 -9.59
C GLY A 241 17.37 -20.81 -8.26
N SER A 242 18.15 -21.85 -8.26
CA SER A 242 18.81 -22.44 -7.08
C SER A 242 19.87 -21.56 -6.42
N GLN A 243 20.23 -20.40 -7.01
CA GLN A 243 21.08 -19.41 -6.34
C GLN A 243 20.32 -18.66 -5.23
N LEU A 244 18.99 -18.68 -5.26
CA LEU A 244 18.14 -18.13 -4.20
C LEU A 244 17.93 -19.16 -3.10
N THR A 245 18.17 -18.75 -1.85
CA THR A 245 17.74 -19.49 -0.66
C THR A 245 16.73 -18.65 0.12
N CYS A 246 15.52 -19.16 0.28
CA CYS A 246 14.47 -18.55 1.10
C CYS A 246 14.44 -19.22 2.47
N ILE A 247 14.59 -18.42 3.53
CA ILE A 247 14.47 -18.88 4.92
C ILE A 247 13.10 -18.47 5.44
N PHE A 248 12.26 -19.44 5.72
CA PHE A 248 10.94 -19.26 6.34
C PHE A 248 11.03 -19.69 7.80
N VAL A 249 10.87 -18.72 8.71
CA VAL A 249 10.89 -18.96 10.16
C VAL A 249 9.46 -19.20 10.68
N ASP A 250 9.19 -20.43 11.09
CA ASP A 250 7.98 -20.78 11.81
C ASP A 250 8.17 -20.49 13.30
N HIS A 251 7.74 -19.32 13.71
CA HIS A 251 7.86 -18.85 15.10
C HIS A 251 6.75 -19.38 16.03
N GLY A 252 5.91 -20.30 15.55
CA GLY A 252 4.83 -20.87 16.34
C GLY A 252 3.62 -19.94 16.58
N LEU A 253 3.61 -18.74 15.95
CA LEU A 253 2.53 -17.75 16.07
C LEU A 253 1.77 -17.56 14.76
N LEU A 254 1.98 -18.47 13.81
CA LEU A 254 1.30 -18.50 12.51
C LEU A 254 -0.16 -18.97 12.67
N ARG A 255 -0.99 -18.62 11.66
CA ARG A 255 -2.35 -19.16 11.51
C ARG A 255 -2.33 -20.69 11.36
N LYS A 256 -3.48 -21.32 11.49
CA LYS A 256 -3.64 -22.75 11.24
C LYS A 256 -3.18 -23.10 9.82
N ASN A 257 -2.30 -24.09 9.70
CA ASN A 257 -1.72 -24.63 8.45
C ASN A 257 -0.91 -23.65 7.59
N GLU A 258 -0.69 -22.42 8.05
CA GLU A 258 -0.05 -21.37 7.27
C GLU A 258 1.36 -21.73 6.80
N GLY A 259 2.18 -22.34 7.67
CA GLY A 259 3.53 -22.80 7.34
C GLY A 259 3.53 -23.84 6.22
N ASP A 260 2.60 -24.79 6.26
CA ASP A 260 2.46 -25.85 5.26
C ASP A 260 1.98 -25.31 3.92
N GLU A 261 1.05 -24.33 3.95
CA GLU A 261 0.57 -23.63 2.74
C GLU A 261 1.71 -22.87 2.03
N VAL A 262 2.54 -22.16 2.79
CA VAL A 262 3.70 -21.44 2.24
C VAL A 262 4.73 -22.42 1.65
N GLU A 263 5.06 -23.48 2.37
CA GLU A 263 6.00 -24.51 1.90
C GLU A 263 5.48 -25.17 0.61
N ALA A 264 4.21 -25.56 0.55
CA ALA A 264 3.58 -26.16 -0.61
C ALA A 264 3.61 -25.24 -1.84
N ALA A 265 3.42 -23.93 -1.66
CA ALA A 265 3.42 -22.97 -2.76
C ALA A 265 4.80 -22.82 -3.44
N PHE A 266 5.88 -23.08 -2.72
CA PHE A 266 7.24 -22.91 -3.23
C PHE A 266 7.98 -24.23 -3.51
N LYS A 267 7.37 -25.38 -3.26
CA LYS A 267 7.98 -26.69 -3.40
C LYS A 267 8.61 -26.93 -4.77
N ASP A 268 7.96 -26.48 -5.85
CA ASP A 268 8.37 -26.71 -7.23
C ASP A 268 8.95 -25.44 -7.90
N SER A 269 9.32 -24.43 -7.10
CA SER A 269 9.76 -23.13 -7.63
C SER A 269 11.21 -23.11 -8.14
N GLY A 270 11.99 -24.17 -7.89
CA GLY A 270 13.40 -24.27 -8.28
C GLY A 270 14.40 -23.52 -7.37
N MET A 271 13.92 -22.81 -6.35
CA MET A 271 14.75 -22.18 -5.30
C MET A 271 15.04 -23.15 -4.15
N ASN A 272 16.01 -22.81 -3.31
CA ASN A 272 16.22 -23.52 -2.04
C ASN A 272 15.28 -22.95 -0.99
N PHE A 273 14.38 -23.78 -0.49
CA PHE A 273 13.44 -23.40 0.58
C PHE A 273 13.86 -24.05 1.89
N VAL A 274 14.08 -23.25 2.92
CA VAL A 274 14.48 -23.70 4.26
C VAL A 274 13.40 -23.26 5.25
N ARG A 275 12.63 -24.23 5.78
CA ARG A 275 11.71 -23.97 6.89
C ARG A 275 12.43 -24.25 8.21
N VAL A 276 12.40 -23.28 9.11
CA VAL A 276 12.98 -23.35 10.44
C VAL A 276 11.88 -23.37 11.46
N ASP A 277 11.65 -24.50 12.13
CA ASP A 277 10.76 -24.55 13.29
C ASP A 277 11.47 -23.97 14.52
N ALA A 278 11.15 -22.74 14.86
CA ALA A 278 11.65 -22.04 16.03
C ALA A 278 10.56 -21.85 17.11
N SER A 279 9.42 -22.52 17.00
CA SER A 279 8.23 -22.33 17.83
C SER A 279 8.52 -22.42 19.33
N GLU A 280 9.28 -23.42 19.77
CA GLU A 280 9.62 -23.58 21.19
C GLU A 280 10.50 -22.43 21.71
N CYS A 281 11.39 -21.91 20.88
CA CYS A 281 12.26 -20.79 21.23
C CYS A 281 11.45 -19.51 21.46
N PHE A 282 10.57 -19.16 20.51
CA PHE A 282 9.73 -17.98 20.62
C PHE A 282 8.75 -18.09 21.78
N LEU A 283 8.05 -19.21 21.91
CA LEU A 283 7.09 -19.42 23.02
C LEU A 283 7.77 -19.40 24.38
N GLY A 284 8.97 -19.95 24.49
CA GLY A 284 9.76 -19.92 25.73
C GLY A 284 10.12 -18.49 26.17
N LYS A 285 10.46 -17.61 25.21
CA LYS A 285 10.78 -16.20 25.49
C LYS A 285 9.54 -15.35 25.77
N LEU A 286 8.39 -15.75 25.26
CA LEU A 286 7.11 -15.07 25.47
C LEU A 286 6.39 -15.53 26.75
N ALA A 287 6.88 -16.54 27.44
CA ALA A 287 6.28 -17.02 28.67
C ALA A 287 6.19 -15.91 29.72
N GLY A 288 5.01 -15.68 30.28
CA GLY A 288 4.73 -14.64 31.28
C GLY A 288 4.70 -13.20 30.72
N VAL A 289 4.88 -12.99 29.39
CA VAL A 289 4.84 -11.67 28.77
C VAL A 289 3.40 -11.32 28.40
N THR A 290 2.91 -10.21 28.96
CA THR A 290 1.54 -9.72 28.74
C THR A 290 1.47 -8.37 28.03
N ASP A 291 2.53 -7.59 28.06
CA ASP A 291 2.62 -6.28 27.42
C ASP A 291 2.80 -6.40 25.91
N PRO A 292 1.95 -5.76 25.08
CA PRO A 292 1.97 -5.92 23.64
C PRO A 292 3.27 -5.44 22.98
N GLU A 293 3.83 -4.32 23.43
CA GLU A 293 5.07 -3.79 22.86
C GLU A 293 6.27 -4.68 23.19
N ARG A 294 6.28 -5.25 24.38
CA ARG A 294 7.29 -6.21 24.77
C ARG A 294 7.19 -7.50 23.95
N LYS A 295 5.95 -7.99 23.68
CA LYS A 295 5.73 -9.12 22.75
C LYS A 295 6.35 -8.82 21.37
N ARG A 296 6.03 -7.66 20.78
CA ARG A 296 6.54 -7.23 19.47
C ARG A 296 8.07 -7.18 19.44
N LYS A 297 8.68 -6.60 20.46
CA LYS A 297 10.12 -6.47 20.59
C LYS A 297 10.82 -7.83 20.66
N ILE A 298 10.35 -8.72 21.54
CA ILE A 298 10.91 -10.08 21.69
C ILE A 298 10.82 -10.85 20.37
N ILE A 299 9.65 -10.80 19.71
CA ILE A 299 9.44 -11.52 18.46
C ILE A 299 10.36 -10.98 17.36
N GLY A 300 10.49 -9.65 17.22
CA GLY A 300 11.37 -9.03 16.23
C GLY A 300 12.84 -9.37 16.45
N GLU A 301 13.35 -9.24 17.68
CA GLU A 301 14.74 -9.58 18.04
C GLU A 301 15.04 -11.06 17.80
N GLU A 302 14.13 -11.95 18.17
CA GLU A 302 14.34 -13.38 18.01
C GLU A 302 14.28 -13.82 16.56
N PHE A 303 13.40 -13.20 15.75
CA PHE A 303 13.31 -13.47 14.33
C PHE A 303 14.65 -13.16 13.63
N ILE A 304 15.23 -12.01 13.93
CA ILE A 304 16.55 -11.61 13.39
C ILE A 304 17.61 -12.64 13.76
N ARG A 305 17.66 -13.03 15.04
CA ARG A 305 18.67 -13.99 15.52
C ARG A 305 18.55 -15.36 14.84
N VAL A 306 17.33 -15.89 14.71
CA VAL A 306 17.09 -17.16 14.02
C VAL A 306 17.49 -17.07 12.54
N PHE A 307 17.14 -15.96 11.89
CA PHE A 307 17.50 -15.71 10.50
C PHE A 307 19.02 -15.63 10.29
N GLU A 308 19.74 -14.95 11.20
CA GLU A 308 21.21 -14.88 11.18
C GLU A 308 21.87 -16.25 11.37
N ASP A 309 21.38 -17.03 12.33
CA ASP A 309 21.92 -18.36 12.63
C ASP A 309 21.74 -19.30 11.43
N GLU A 310 20.59 -19.25 10.75
CA GLU A 310 20.36 -20.03 9.53
C GLU A 310 21.19 -19.50 8.34
N GLY A 311 21.32 -18.19 8.20
CA GLY A 311 22.18 -17.57 7.19
C GLY A 311 23.63 -18.02 7.28
N ARG A 312 24.17 -18.16 8.51
CA ARG A 312 25.52 -18.69 8.74
C ARG A 312 25.69 -20.14 8.28
N LYS A 313 24.65 -20.97 8.40
CA LYS A 313 24.69 -22.39 7.94
C LYS A 313 24.75 -22.51 6.42
N ILE A 314 24.15 -21.53 5.70
CA ILE A 314 24.16 -21.51 4.22
C ILE A 314 25.58 -21.21 3.68
N GLY A 315 26.44 -20.60 4.48
CA GLY A 315 27.80 -20.21 4.11
C GLY A 315 27.87 -18.83 3.47
N SER A 316 28.75 -18.63 2.48
CA SER A 316 28.89 -17.33 1.84
C SER A 316 27.64 -16.97 1.02
N VAL A 317 27.04 -15.87 1.36
CA VAL A 317 25.91 -15.27 0.64
C VAL A 317 26.36 -13.90 0.14
N ASP A 318 26.09 -13.60 -1.13
CA ASP A 318 26.53 -12.35 -1.77
C ASP A 318 25.50 -11.24 -1.66
N PHE A 319 24.21 -11.58 -1.69
CA PHE A 319 23.12 -10.61 -1.72
C PHE A 319 22.03 -10.94 -0.71
N LEU A 320 21.53 -9.89 -0.04
CA LEU A 320 20.28 -9.97 0.71
C LEU A 320 19.14 -9.48 -0.17
N ALA A 321 18.01 -10.18 -0.16
CA ALA A 321 16.80 -9.72 -0.83
C ALA A 321 15.73 -9.31 0.17
N GLN A 322 14.96 -8.28 -0.16
CA GLN A 322 13.85 -7.76 0.65
C GLN A 322 12.62 -7.47 -0.21
N GLY A 323 11.45 -7.65 0.37
CA GLY A 323 10.16 -7.35 -0.25
C GLY A 323 9.68 -5.92 -0.01
N THR A 324 10.58 -4.94 0.05
CA THR A 324 10.25 -3.51 0.19
C THR A 324 9.38 -3.05 -0.97
N ILE A 325 8.32 -2.31 -0.70
CA ILE A 325 7.40 -1.75 -1.69
C ILE A 325 7.44 -0.22 -1.71
N TYR A 326 6.86 0.41 -2.73
CA TYR A 326 6.96 1.86 -2.93
C TYR A 326 6.40 2.71 -1.77
N PRO A 327 5.27 2.38 -1.12
CA PRO A 327 4.81 3.09 0.07
C PRO A 327 5.83 3.10 1.21
N ASP A 328 6.55 2.00 1.45
CA ASP A 328 7.60 1.92 2.49
C ASP A 328 8.73 2.92 2.24
N VAL A 329 9.06 3.12 0.95
CA VAL A 329 10.11 4.07 0.53
C VAL A 329 9.69 5.52 0.76
N ILE A 330 8.44 5.87 0.40
CA ILE A 330 7.91 7.24 0.56
C ILE A 330 7.78 7.58 2.03
N GLU A 331 7.20 6.70 2.84
CA GLU A 331 6.97 6.92 4.26
C GLU A 331 8.25 7.03 5.09
N SER A 332 9.34 6.36 4.65
CA SER A 332 10.64 6.45 5.33
C SER A 332 11.37 7.78 5.11
N GLY A 333 10.84 8.69 4.29
CA GLY A 333 11.48 9.97 3.95
C GLY A 333 12.77 9.82 3.14
N ALA A 334 13.06 8.63 2.66
CA ALA A 334 14.32 8.25 2.07
C ALA A 334 14.39 8.58 0.58
N GLY A 335 14.65 9.86 0.28
CA GLY A 335 15.22 10.20 -1.01
C GLY A 335 16.70 9.83 -1.17
N ASP A 336 17.51 9.64 -0.11
CA ASP A 336 18.95 9.45 -0.27
C ASP A 336 19.68 8.69 0.87
N ALA A 337 18.99 8.14 1.86
CA ALA A 337 19.63 7.27 2.82
C ALA A 337 18.60 6.31 3.40
N ALA A 338 18.87 5.03 3.27
CA ALA A 338 18.10 3.96 3.86
C ALA A 338 17.99 4.10 5.39
N VAL A 339 17.07 4.89 5.86
CA VAL A 339 16.57 4.77 7.23
C VAL A 339 15.48 3.71 7.17
N ILE A 340 15.89 2.49 7.36
CA ILE A 340 15.04 1.32 7.46
C ILE A 340 14.12 1.53 8.66
N LYS A 341 12.81 1.69 8.41
CA LYS A 341 11.81 1.67 9.48
C LYS A 341 11.89 0.34 10.21
N SER A 342 12.09 0.41 11.52
CA SER A 342 12.32 -0.71 12.44
C SER A 342 11.12 -1.65 12.65
N HIS A 343 10.01 -1.50 11.91
CA HIS A 343 8.77 -2.22 12.19
C HIS A 343 8.26 -3.15 11.08
N HIS A 344 8.73 -3.03 9.84
CA HIS A 344 8.31 -3.89 8.73
C HIS A 344 9.46 -4.50 7.92
N ASN A 345 10.65 -3.97 8.03
CA ASN A 345 11.86 -4.60 7.52
C ASN A 345 12.71 -5.06 8.69
N VAL A 346 13.39 -6.18 8.54
CA VAL A 346 14.37 -6.72 9.49
C VAL A 346 15.39 -5.63 9.79
N GLY A 347 15.00 -4.71 10.68
CA GLY A 347 15.81 -3.57 11.12
C GLY A 347 16.85 -4.06 12.11
N GLY A 348 18.00 -4.35 11.59
CA GLY A 348 19.11 -4.97 12.25
C GLY A 348 19.68 -6.01 11.31
N LEU A 349 20.12 -5.57 10.12
CA LEU A 349 20.97 -6.43 9.29
C LEU A 349 22.15 -6.86 10.11
N PRO A 350 22.51 -8.16 10.08
CA PRO A 350 23.64 -8.65 10.83
C PRO A 350 24.88 -7.85 10.45
N ALA A 351 25.49 -7.22 11.43
CA ALA A 351 26.85 -6.67 11.30
C ALA A 351 27.89 -7.75 10.96
N VAL A 352 27.45 -8.98 10.73
CA VAL A 352 28.27 -10.19 10.64
C VAL A 352 28.38 -10.73 9.20
N VAL A 353 27.54 -10.27 8.25
CA VAL A 353 27.62 -10.73 6.85
C VAL A 353 27.86 -9.54 5.93
N ASP A 354 29.02 -9.49 5.31
CA ASP A 354 29.37 -8.52 4.25
C ASP A 354 28.63 -8.90 2.95
N PHE A 355 27.39 -8.40 2.81
CA PHE A 355 26.66 -8.52 1.54
C PHE A 355 27.28 -7.58 0.49
N LYS A 356 27.44 -8.05 -0.73
CA LYS A 356 27.85 -7.23 -1.88
C LYS A 356 26.77 -6.20 -2.27
N GLY A 357 25.52 -6.51 -1.95
CA GLY A 357 24.40 -5.62 -2.25
C GLY A 357 23.05 -6.10 -1.74
N LEU A 358 22.06 -5.21 -1.87
CA LEU A 358 20.66 -5.45 -1.53
C LEU A 358 19.83 -5.57 -2.82
N ILE A 359 18.92 -6.55 -2.86
CA ILE A 359 17.99 -6.77 -3.98
C ILE A 359 16.58 -6.47 -3.48
N GLU A 360 16.00 -5.39 -3.95
CA GLU A 360 14.63 -4.95 -3.62
C GLU A 360 13.77 -4.90 -4.89
N PRO A 361 13.31 -6.03 -5.39
CA PRO A 361 12.69 -6.10 -6.71
C PRO A 361 11.29 -5.48 -6.76
N LEU A 362 10.69 -5.12 -5.63
CA LEU A 362 9.35 -4.55 -5.55
C LEU A 362 9.36 -3.07 -5.13
N ARG A 363 10.53 -2.48 -4.94
CA ARG A 363 10.73 -1.13 -4.37
C ARG A 363 9.93 -0.03 -5.08
N ASN A 364 9.66 -0.20 -6.36
CA ASN A 364 8.95 0.77 -7.20
C ASN A 364 7.48 0.42 -7.42
N LEU A 365 6.94 -0.60 -6.75
CA LEU A 365 5.58 -1.08 -6.94
C LEU A 365 4.66 -0.69 -5.79
N PHE A 366 3.43 -0.29 -6.11
CA PHE A 366 2.34 -0.22 -5.16
C PHE A 366 1.84 -1.62 -4.80
N LYS A 367 1.10 -1.73 -3.70
CA LYS A 367 0.60 -3.02 -3.20
C LYS A 367 -0.28 -3.78 -4.20
N ASP A 368 -1.07 -3.05 -4.97
CA ASP A 368 -1.95 -3.65 -5.98
C ASP A 368 -1.14 -4.18 -7.16
N GLU A 369 -0.12 -3.43 -7.60
CA GLU A 369 0.83 -3.86 -8.63
C GLU A 369 1.62 -5.10 -8.19
N VAL A 370 1.99 -5.19 -6.90
CA VAL A 370 2.64 -6.39 -6.34
C VAL A 370 1.72 -7.61 -6.43
N ARG A 371 0.42 -7.44 -6.15
CA ARG A 371 -0.55 -8.54 -6.28
C ARG A 371 -0.74 -8.96 -7.73
N GLU A 372 -0.88 -8.00 -8.64
CA GLU A 372 -0.97 -8.26 -10.08
C GLU A 372 0.29 -8.98 -10.59
N LEU A 373 1.48 -8.53 -10.17
CA LEU A 373 2.73 -9.20 -10.47
C LEU A 373 2.77 -10.64 -9.92
N GLY A 374 2.26 -10.85 -8.71
CA GLY A 374 2.15 -12.19 -8.12
C GLY A 374 1.30 -13.15 -8.97
N ALA A 375 0.15 -12.66 -9.46
CA ALA A 375 -0.71 -13.41 -10.37
C ALA A 375 -0.02 -13.69 -11.72
N GLU A 376 0.67 -12.71 -12.30
CA GLU A 376 1.46 -12.85 -13.54
C GLU A 376 2.60 -13.88 -13.38
N LEU A 377 3.21 -13.95 -12.21
CA LEU A 377 4.24 -14.92 -11.88
C LEU A 377 3.69 -16.34 -11.63
N GLY A 378 2.37 -16.50 -11.55
CA GLY A 378 1.68 -17.78 -11.34
C GLY A 378 1.58 -18.20 -9.88
N LEU A 379 1.69 -17.27 -8.94
CA LEU A 379 1.43 -17.57 -7.53
C LEU A 379 -0.08 -17.86 -7.32
N PRO A 380 -0.41 -18.79 -6.42
CA PRO A 380 -1.80 -19.11 -6.16
C PRO A 380 -2.56 -17.96 -5.50
N ASP A 381 -3.85 -17.84 -5.82
CA ASP A 381 -4.75 -16.77 -5.37
C ASP A 381 -4.75 -16.58 -3.85
N TYR A 382 -4.69 -17.66 -3.08
CA TYR A 382 -4.69 -17.59 -1.61
C TYR A 382 -3.43 -16.92 -1.03
N LEU A 383 -2.31 -16.90 -1.77
CA LEU A 383 -1.11 -16.12 -1.39
C LEU A 383 -1.20 -14.68 -1.87
N VAL A 384 -1.60 -14.46 -3.11
CA VAL A 384 -1.63 -13.14 -3.75
C VAL A 384 -2.67 -12.22 -3.08
N TRP A 385 -3.85 -12.77 -2.80
CA TRP A 385 -4.97 -12.02 -2.24
C TRP A 385 -5.14 -12.18 -0.73
N ARG A 386 -4.14 -12.70 -0.11
CA ARG A 386 -4.09 -12.84 1.34
C ARG A 386 -4.31 -11.50 2.02
N GLN A 387 -5.18 -11.49 3.04
CA GLN A 387 -5.34 -10.32 3.90
C GLN A 387 -4.05 -10.04 4.71
N PRO A 388 -3.80 -8.78 5.11
CA PRO A 388 -2.66 -8.45 5.94
C PRO A 388 -2.57 -9.34 7.19
N PHE A 389 -1.35 -9.72 7.55
CA PHE A 389 -1.07 -10.44 8.78
C PHE A 389 0.12 -9.79 9.46
N PRO A 390 0.00 -9.39 10.72
CA PRO A 390 1.05 -8.63 11.40
C PRO A 390 2.30 -9.49 11.62
N GLY A 391 3.47 -8.85 11.63
CA GLY A 391 4.75 -9.55 11.89
C GLY A 391 4.78 -10.37 13.18
N PRO A 392 4.21 -9.88 14.31
CA PRO A 392 4.09 -10.67 15.54
C PRO A 392 3.11 -11.85 15.45
N GLY A 393 2.41 -12.04 14.35
CA GLY A 393 1.46 -13.12 14.17
C GLY A 393 0.29 -13.07 15.12
N LEU A 394 -0.15 -14.24 15.59
CA LEU A 394 -1.25 -14.37 16.56
C LEU A 394 -0.92 -13.86 17.97
N ALA A 395 0.34 -13.50 18.25
CA ALA A 395 0.73 -12.98 19.57
C ALA A 395 -0.05 -11.73 19.99
N ILE A 396 -0.37 -10.85 19.04
CA ILE A 396 -1.13 -9.61 19.29
C ILE A 396 -2.64 -9.79 19.12
N ARG A 397 -3.09 -11.02 18.93
CA ARG A 397 -4.50 -11.42 18.91
C ARG A 397 -4.86 -12.33 20.09
N ILE A 398 -3.92 -12.54 21.01
CA ILE A 398 -4.13 -13.16 22.32
C ILE A 398 -3.86 -12.09 23.37
N MET A 399 -4.90 -11.60 24.01
CA MET A 399 -4.74 -10.62 25.08
C MET A 399 -4.09 -11.26 26.31
N GLY A 400 -3.06 -10.59 26.84
CA GLY A 400 -2.28 -11.09 27.97
C GLY A 400 -1.27 -12.17 27.57
N GLU A 401 -1.00 -13.14 28.45
CA GLU A 401 0.00 -14.18 28.26
C GLU A 401 -0.37 -15.15 27.12
N ILE A 402 0.63 -15.53 26.33
CA ILE A 402 0.51 -16.49 25.24
C ILE A 402 0.84 -17.88 25.77
N THR A 403 -0.08 -18.85 25.54
CA THR A 403 0.13 -20.28 25.84
C THR A 403 -0.17 -21.12 24.62
N LYS A 404 0.35 -22.34 24.56
CA LYS A 404 0.03 -23.31 23.49
C LYS A 404 -1.48 -23.58 23.40
N GLU A 405 -2.16 -23.70 24.55
CA GLU A 405 -3.60 -23.87 24.61
C GLU A 405 -4.34 -22.69 23.94
N LYS A 406 -4.03 -21.46 24.36
CA LYS A 406 -4.66 -20.25 23.78
C LYS A 406 -4.39 -20.10 22.29
N LEU A 407 -3.19 -20.47 21.82
CA LEU A 407 -2.85 -20.48 20.40
C LEU A 407 -3.69 -21.49 19.62
N THR A 408 -3.91 -22.69 20.16
CA THR A 408 -4.75 -23.70 19.53
C THR A 408 -6.19 -23.20 19.41
N ILE A 409 -6.75 -22.70 20.51
CA ILE A 409 -8.11 -22.12 20.55
C ILE A 409 -8.25 -21.02 19.50
N LEU A 410 -7.31 -20.06 19.47
CA LEU A 410 -7.39 -18.93 18.54
C LEU A 410 -7.22 -19.38 17.08
N ARG A 411 -6.29 -20.31 16.78
CA ARG A 411 -6.08 -20.85 15.45
C ARG A 411 -7.33 -21.51 14.88
N ASP A 412 -7.99 -22.32 15.69
CA ASP A 412 -9.18 -23.04 15.27
C ASP A 412 -10.36 -22.08 15.05
N ALA A 413 -10.57 -21.14 15.97
CA ALA A 413 -11.61 -20.13 15.83
C ALA A 413 -11.37 -19.18 14.64
N ASP A 414 -10.14 -18.71 14.44
CA ASP A 414 -9.78 -17.85 13.31
C ASP A 414 -9.93 -18.59 11.97
N ALA A 415 -9.61 -19.89 11.93
CA ALA A 415 -9.79 -20.70 10.73
C ALA A 415 -11.26 -20.82 10.34
N ILE A 416 -12.16 -21.08 11.31
CA ILE A 416 -13.61 -21.14 11.08
C ILE A 416 -14.12 -19.78 10.58
N PHE A 417 -13.72 -18.69 11.23
CA PHE A 417 -14.15 -17.36 10.81
C PHE A 417 -13.73 -17.06 9.35
N ARG A 418 -12.47 -17.31 8.99
CA ARG A 418 -11.96 -17.11 7.63
C ARG A 418 -12.67 -18.01 6.61
N GLU A 419 -12.95 -19.26 6.95
CA GLU A 419 -13.66 -20.20 6.10
C GLU A 419 -15.09 -19.73 5.82
N GLU A 420 -15.85 -19.29 6.83
CA GLU A 420 -17.22 -18.85 6.64
C GLU A 420 -17.31 -17.52 5.87
N ILE A 421 -16.36 -16.60 6.05
CA ILE A 421 -16.25 -15.40 5.20
C ILE A 421 -16.01 -15.79 3.72
N ALA A 422 -15.14 -16.77 3.48
CA ALA A 422 -14.87 -17.25 2.13
C ALA A 422 -16.08 -17.98 1.51
N ASN A 423 -16.77 -18.83 2.29
CA ASN A 423 -17.98 -19.53 1.87
C ASN A 423 -19.13 -18.55 1.53
N ALA A 424 -19.17 -17.40 2.20
CA ALA A 424 -20.12 -16.32 1.92
C ALA A 424 -19.71 -15.43 0.74
N GLY A 425 -18.54 -15.65 0.12
CA GLY A 425 -18.02 -14.83 -0.98
C GLY A 425 -17.53 -13.42 -0.58
N LEU A 426 -17.37 -13.15 0.73
CA LEU A 426 -17.06 -11.83 1.28
C LEU A 426 -15.55 -11.54 1.40
N GLN A 427 -14.68 -12.51 1.07
CA GLN A 427 -13.23 -12.41 1.27
C GLN A 427 -12.53 -11.30 0.46
N ARG A 428 -13.20 -10.74 -0.54
CA ARG A 428 -12.71 -9.60 -1.34
C ARG A 428 -13.28 -8.26 -0.89
N ASP A 429 -14.46 -8.29 -0.26
CA ASP A 429 -15.18 -7.09 0.17
C ASP A 429 -14.72 -6.62 1.56
N ILE A 430 -14.20 -7.55 2.38
CA ILE A 430 -13.70 -7.25 3.73
C ILE A 430 -12.17 -7.26 3.69
N ASN A 431 -11.54 -6.08 3.88
CA ASN A 431 -10.10 -5.92 3.70
C ASN A 431 -9.26 -6.66 4.75
N GLN A 432 -9.76 -6.74 6.00
CA GLN A 432 -9.14 -7.53 7.06
C GLN A 432 -10.20 -8.08 8.02
N TYR A 433 -10.08 -9.35 8.38
CA TYR A 433 -10.98 -10.02 9.33
C TYR A 433 -10.22 -11.11 10.07
N PHE A 434 -10.43 -11.19 11.38
CA PHE A 434 -9.71 -12.10 12.26
C PHE A 434 -10.43 -12.27 13.62
N ALA A 435 -10.06 -13.31 14.33
CA ALA A 435 -10.49 -13.56 15.70
C ALA A 435 -9.44 -13.04 16.70
N VAL A 436 -9.90 -12.61 17.88
CA VAL A 436 -9.08 -12.19 19.01
C VAL A 436 -9.52 -12.96 20.24
N LEU A 437 -8.60 -13.68 20.87
CA LEU A 437 -8.86 -14.35 22.14
C LEU A 437 -8.67 -13.35 23.28
N THR A 438 -9.78 -12.91 23.85
CA THR A 438 -9.75 -12.01 24.99
C THR A 438 -9.33 -12.79 26.25
N ASN A 439 -8.80 -12.09 27.24
CA ASN A 439 -8.51 -12.72 28.53
C ASN A 439 -9.75 -12.76 29.43
N ASN A 440 -10.90 -12.30 28.97
CA ASN A 440 -12.15 -12.31 29.70
C ASN A 440 -12.80 -13.68 29.62
N ARG A 441 -13.23 -14.17 30.79
CA ARG A 441 -14.05 -15.38 30.90
C ARG A 441 -15.47 -15.02 31.28
N SER A 442 -16.42 -15.77 30.79
CA SER A 442 -17.85 -15.59 31.10
C SER A 442 -18.54 -16.88 31.48
N VAL A 443 -19.62 -16.74 32.20
CA VAL A 443 -20.47 -17.87 32.54
C VAL A 443 -21.26 -18.28 31.29
N GLY A 444 -21.26 -19.58 31.01
CA GLY A 444 -22.08 -20.24 30.03
C GLY A 444 -22.83 -21.43 30.57
N VAL A 445 -23.73 -21.98 29.78
CA VAL A 445 -24.40 -23.24 30.04
C VAL A 445 -24.27 -24.10 28.80
N MET A 446 -23.57 -25.20 28.88
CA MET A 446 -23.38 -26.14 27.77
C MET A 446 -23.90 -27.53 28.21
N GLY A 447 -25.00 -27.96 27.56
CA GLY A 447 -25.77 -29.05 28.08
C GLY A 447 -26.37 -28.69 29.46
N ASP A 448 -26.27 -29.60 30.43
CA ASP A 448 -26.77 -29.38 31.78
C ASP A 448 -25.73 -28.81 32.76
N PHE A 449 -24.54 -28.41 32.23
CA PHE A 449 -23.43 -27.98 33.07
C PHE A 449 -23.14 -26.48 32.88
N ARG A 450 -22.80 -25.83 33.99
CA ARG A 450 -22.31 -24.47 34.00
C ARG A 450 -20.83 -24.44 33.57
N THR A 451 -20.49 -23.61 32.59
CA THR A 451 -19.11 -23.39 32.11
C THR A 451 -18.62 -22.01 32.50
N TYR A 452 -17.28 -21.84 32.50
CA TYR A 452 -16.62 -20.56 32.73
C TYR A 452 -15.43 -20.47 31.80
N ASP A 453 -15.71 -20.05 30.56
CA ASP A 453 -14.80 -20.12 29.40
C ASP A 453 -14.54 -18.76 28.78
N TYR A 454 -13.65 -18.70 27.78
CA TYR A 454 -13.22 -17.46 27.16
C TYR A 454 -14.33 -16.82 26.33
N THR A 455 -14.25 -15.48 26.28
CA THR A 455 -14.95 -14.67 25.31
C THR A 455 -14.02 -14.44 24.12
N LEU A 456 -14.46 -14.76 22.91
CA LEU A 456 -13.78 -14.51 21.65
C LEU A 456 -14.38 -13.27 20.99
N ALA A 457 -13.54 -12.34 20.55
CA ALA A 457 -13.95 -11.22 19.73
C ALA A 457 -13.67 -11.50 18.24
N LEU A 458 -14.61 -11.15 17.39
CA LEU A 458 -14.45 -11.13 15.95
C LEU A 458 -14.26 -9.68 15.50
N ARG A 459 -13.29 -9.43 14.64
CA ARG A 459 -13.02 -8.14 14.04
C ARG A 459 -13.06 -8.26 12.52
N GLY A 460 -13.89 -7.47 11.85
CA GLY A 460 -13.90 -7.32 10.39
C GLY A 460 -13.91 -5.84 10.04
N VAL A 461 -13.05 -5.41 9.10
CA VAL A 461 -12.96 -4.00 8.69
C VAL A 461 -12.92 -3.85 7.18
N THR A 462 -13.53 -2.76 6.71
CA THR A 462 -13.42 -2.26 5.34
C THR A 462 -12.62 -0.96 5.35
N THR A 463 -11.72 -0.80 4.39
CA THR A 463 -10.82 0.35 4.31
C THR A 463 -10.29 0.51 2.90
N THR A 464 -9.85 1.72 2.55
CA THR A 464 -9.16 2.02 1.29
C THR A 464 -7.65 2.16 1.46
N ASP A 465 -7.20 2.60 2.63
CA ASP A 465 -5.81 3.03 2.85
C ASP A 465 -5.20 2.55 4.18
N PHE A 466 -5.97 1.83 5.01
CA PHE A 466 -5.61 1.42 6.37
C PHE A 466 -5.32 2.57 7.35
N MET A 467 -5.39 3.83 6.91
CA MET A 467 -5.31 5.01 7.79
C MET A 467 -6.62 5.17 8.54
N THR A 468 -7.72 5.07 7.82
CA THR A 468 -9.09 5.01 8.35
C THR A 468 -9.72 3.68 8.00
N ALA A 469 -10.59 3.17 8.85
CA ALA A 469 -11.32 1.94 8.60
C ALA A 469 -12.70 1.98 9.27
N ASP A 470 -13.68 1.40 8.61
CA ASP A 470 -14.99 1.15 9.21
C ASP A 470 -15.14 -0.34 9.52
N TRP A 471 -16.00 -0.71 10.46
CA TRP A 471 -16.31 -2.10 10.71
C TRP A 471 -17.14 -2.70 9.57
N ALA A 472 -16.84 -3.91 9.17
CA ALA A 472 -17.53 -4.60 8.08
C ALA A 472 -18.93 -5.02 8.53
N ARG A 473 -19.94 -4.76 7.70
CA ARG A 473 -21.34 -5.18 7.95
C ARG A 473 -21.52 -6.62 7.47
N ILE A 474 -20.93 -7.57 8.20
CA ILE A 474 -21.11 -8.99 7.91
C ILE A 474 -22.58 -9.35 8.10
N PRO A 475 -23.23 -10.04 7.13
CA PRO A 475 -24.62 -10.48 7.28
C PRO A 475 -24.85 -11.29 8.56
N TYR A 476 -25.99 -11.07 9.21
CA TYR A 476 -26.27 -11.72 10.50
C TYR A 476 -26.35 -13.24 10.42
N ASP A 477 -26.82 -13.79 9.32
CA ASP A 477 -26.84 -15.22 9.06
C ASP A 477 -25.45 -15.84 8.95
N VAL A 478 -24.49 -15.09 8.40
CA VAL A 478 -23.07 -15.47 8.36
C VAL A 478 -22.46 -15.40 9.77
N LEU A 479 -22.74 -14.33 10.53
CA LEU A 479 -22.29 -14.21 11.94
C LEU A 479 -22.88 -15.30 12.81
N ASP A 480 -24.15 -15.65 12.65
CA ASP A 480 -24.81 -16.74 13.38
C ASP A 480 -24.13 -18.08 13.09
N LYS A 481 -23.84 -18.37 11.83
CA LYS A 481 -23.14 -19.59 11.42
C LYS A 481 -21.73 -19.66 11.99
N ILE A 482 -20.96 -18.55 11.93
CA ILE A 482 -19.62 -18.45 12.52
C ILE A 482 -19.68 -18.72 14.01
N SER A 483 -20.61 -18.05 14.72
CA SER A 483 -20.78 -18.20 16.17
C SER A 483 -21.12 -19.63 16.54
N SER A 484 -22.10 -20.22 15.85
CA SER A 484 -22.54 -21.60 16.10
C SER A 484 -21.41 -22.60 15.87
N ARG A 485 -20.67 -22.47 14.76
CA ARG A 485 -19.52 -23.33 14.47
C ARG A 485 -18.42 -23.21 15.51
N ILE A 486 -18.02 -22.00 15.85
CA ILE A 486 -16.92 -21.79 16.82
C ILE A 486 -17.29 -22.39 18.18
N VAL A 487 -18.50 -22.15 18.70
CA VAL A 487 -18.92 -22.69 20.01
C VAL A 487 -19.01 -24.21 19.99
N ASN A 488 -19.35 -24.82 18.86
CA ASN A 488 -19.50 -26.27 18.76
C ASN A 488 -18.21 -27.04 18.41
N GLU A 489 -17.28 -26.38 17.70
CA GLU A 489 -16.07 -27.00 17.16
C GLU A 489 -14.79 -26.64 17.92
N VAL A 490 -14.82 -25.59 18.76
CA VAL A 490 -13.64 -25.07 19.48
C VAL A 490 -13.91 -25.11 20.98
N ASP A 491 -13.11 -25.89 21.72
CA ASP A 491 -13.21 -26.00 23.14
C ASP A 491 -12.86 -24.67 23.84
N HIS A 492 -13.38 -24.48 25.06
CA HIS A 492 -13.09 -23.34 25.94
C HIS A 492 -13.57 -21.97 25.44
N ILE A 493 -14.52 -21.91 24.51
CA ILE A 493 -15.22 -20.69 24.10
C ILE A 493 -16.71 -20.85 24.34
N ASN A 494 -17.29 -19.95 25.15
CA ASN A 494 -18.74 -19.93 25.39
C ASN A 494 -19.43 -18.62 25.03
N ARG A 495 -18.66 -17.62 24.51
CA ARG A 495 -19.21 -16.33 24.14
C ARG A 495 -18.43 -15.72 22.96
N ILE A 496 -19.18 -15.22 21.99
CA ILE A 496 -18.64 -14.52 20.84
C ILE A 496 -19.18 -13.10 20.81
N VAL A 497 -18.33 -12.11 20.55
CA VAL A 497 -18.68 -10.69 20.37
C VAL A 497 -18.13 -10.20 19.04
N TYR A 498 -18.81 -9.25 18.42
CA TYR A 498 -18.34 -8.60 17.18
C TYR A 498 -17.97 -7.14 17.47
N ASP A 499 -16.75 -6.75 17.13
CA ASP A 499 -16.26 -5.38 17.31
C ASP A 499 -16.76 -4.46 16.19
N ILE A 500 -17.63 -3.51 16.56
CA ILE A 500 -18.28 -2.54 15.68
C ILE A 500 -17.66 -1.15 15.78
N THR A 501 -16.40 -1.03 16.20
CA THR A 501 -15.73 0.23 16.39
C THR A 501 -14.93 0.62 15.12
N SER A 502 -15.08 1.85 14.64
CA SER A 502 -14.30 2.38 13.52
C SER A 502 -12.88 2.79 13.93
N LYS A 503 -12.00 2.96 12.96
CA LYS A 503 -10.67 3.57 13.14
C LYS A 503 -10.64 4.94 12.43
N PRO A 504 -10.41 6.05 13.16
CA PRO A 504 -10.39 6.18 14.61
C PRO A 504 -11.78 5.97 15.24
N PRO A 505 -11.95 5.83 16.56
CA PRO A 505 -10.93 5.96 17.61
C PRO A 505 -10.11 4.68 17.89
N SER A 506 -10.60 3.49 17.51
CA SER A 506 -9.84 2.26 17.71
C SER A 506 -8.76 2.07 16.65
N THR A 507 -7.90 1.08 16.86
CA THR A 507 -7.01 0.52 15.85
C THR A 507 -7.67 -0.67 15.14
N ILE A 508 -7.06 -1.21 14.11
CA ILE A 508 -7.56 -2.44 13.48
C ILE A 508 -7.22 -3.64 14.36
N GLU A 509 -5.93 -3.83 14.71
CA GLU A 509 -5.51 -4.84 15.67
C GLU A 509 -5.84 -4.39 17.10
N TRP A 510 -6.00 -5.35 18.01
CA TRP A 510 -6.38 -5.08 19.40
C TRP A 510 -5.18 -4.85 20.33
N GLU A 511 -4.01 -5.45 20.00
CA GLU A 511 -2.74 -5.21 20.68
C GLU A 511 -1.64 -4.72 19.75
#